data_eca619e1691dfcc4dc7955280a3c607b
#
_entry.id   eca619e1691dfcc4dc7955280a3c607b
#
_cell.length_a   1.000
_cell.length_b   1.000
_cell.length_c   1.000
_cell.angle_alpha   90.00
_cell.angle_beta   90.00
_cell.angle_gamma   90.00
#
_symmetry.space_group_name_H-M   'P 1'
#
loop_
_entity.id
_entity.type
_entity.pdbx_description
1 polymer ?
#
loop_
_entity_poly.entity_id
_entity_poly.type
_entity_poly.pdbx_seq_one_letter_code
_entity_poly.pdbx_strand_id
1 'polypeptide(L)'
;LGRKVTLGQEVALVDASILPDDLLLAMPGEHNRLNAALAYRALAALNLDDEEIFEAMASFPGVEGRLQFIGEVNGVRIYNDNNSTTPQATIAGLEALAVDGERKIVLIAGGAYKNVDPTMMIDVIDRATKYVALLAGTGTDLIAEELDADVFDSLTAAVESALARAEAGDTLLFSPGFASFGMFRNEYDRNDQFVKIITTYAAE
;
A
#
# COMPACT_ATOMS: atom_id res chain seq x y z
N LEU A 1 13.31 6.12 27.88
CA LEU A 1 14.74 5.91 28.18
C LEU A 1 15.34 5.06 27.05
N GLY A 2 15.82 5.74 25.98
CA GLY A 2 16.49 5.07 24.86
C GLY A 2 17.86 4.56 25.31
N ARG A 3 18.05 3.24 25.28
CA ARG A 3 19.38 2.65 25.35
C ARG A 3 20.13 2.99 24.05
N LYS A 4 21.12 3.87 24.12
CA LYS A 4 22.15 3.97 23.08
C LYS A 4 22.96 2.66 23.11
N VAL A 5 22.72 1.81 22.11
CA VAL A 5 23.64 0.72 21.79
C VAL A 5 24.74 1.36 20.93
N THR A 6 25.88 1.64 21.51
CA THR A 6 27.08 2.00 20.75
C THR A 6 27.65 0.71 20.19
N LEU A 7 27.21 0.31 19.01
CA LEU A 7 27.93 -0.67 18.20
C LEU A 7 29.16 0.07 17.66
N GLY A 8 30.36 -0.44 17.91
CA GLY A 8 31.62 0.10 17.39
C GLY A 8 31.81 -0.17 15.89
N GLN A 9 30.74 0.04 15.10
CA GLN A 9 30.71 -0.12 13.64
C GLN A 9 30.19 1.17 13.02
N GLU A 10 30.79 1.57 11.92
CA GLU A 10 30.29 2.67 11.08
C GLU A 10 28.87 2.34 10.62
N VAL A 11 27.93 3.24 10.92
CA VAL A 11 26.56 3.17 10.41
C VAL A 11 26.58 3.77 9.01
N ALA A 12 26.45 2.94 7.99
CA ALA A 12 26.27 3.42 6.63
C ALA A 12 24.84 3.93 6.43
N LEU A 13 24.67 5.16 5.99
CA LEU A 13 23.41 5.65 5.47
C LEU A 13 23.21 5.07 4.06
N VAL A 14 22.04 4.56 3.80
CA VAL A 14 21.66 4.01 2.49
C VAL A 14 20.66 4.95 1.85
N ASP A 15 20.91 5.29 0.60
CA ASP A 15 20.03 6.08 -0.25
C ASP A 15 19.66 5.26 -1.49
N ALA A 16 18.47 5.50 -2.04
CA ALA A 16 17.96 4.76 -3.20
C ALA A 16 18.78 5.02 -4.49
N SER A 17 19.56 6.10 -4.54
CA SER A 17 20.44 6.44 -5.68
C SER A 17 21.57 5.46 -5.92
N ILE A 18 21.82 4.52 -5.00
CA ILE A 18 22.80 3.43 -5.23
C ILE A 18 22.30 2.36 -6.21
N LEU A 19 21.00 2.33 -6.49
CA LEU A 19 20.41 1.41 -7.47
C LEU A 19 20.42 2.04 -8.87
N PRO A 20 20.58 1.25 -9.93
CA PRO A 20 20.45 1.73 -11.31
C PRO A 20 19.10 2.42 -11.54
N ASP A 21 19.09 3.54 -12.26
CA ASP A 21 17.87 4.31 -12.54
C ASP A 21 16.83 3.51 -13.35
N ASP A 22 17.30 2.61 -14.20
CA ASP A 22 16.51 1.72 -15.06
C ASP A 22 16.09 0.42 -14.39
N LEU A 23 16.48 0.18 -13.13
CA LEU A 23 16.03 -1.00 -12.38
C LEU A 23 14.54 -0.89 -12.06
N LEU A 24 13.73 -1.76 -12.72
CA LEU A 24 12.31 -1.86 -12.51
C LEU A 24 12.02 -2.84 -11.36
N LEU A 25 11.25 -2.37 -10.39
CA LEU A 25 10.77 -3.18 -9.26
C LEU A 25 9.26 -3.46 -9.43
N ALA A 26 8.82 -4.68 -9.07
CA ALA A 26 7.40 -5.05 -9.12
C ALA A 26 6.53 -4.24 -8.14
N MET A 27 7.11 -3.81 -7.02
CA MET A 27 6.45 -2.94 -6.04
C MET A 27 6.85 -1.48 -6.30
N PRO A 28 5.92 -0.60 -6.68
CA PRO A 28 6.20 0.81 -6.95
C PRO A 28 6.48 1.61 -5.66
N GLY A 29 6.99 2.82 -5.82
CA GLY A 29 7.16 3.83 -4.78
C GLY A 29 8.58 3.94 -4.21
N GLU A 30 8.92 5.16 -3.79
CA GLU A 30 10.23 5.51 -3.24
C GLU A 30 10.61 4.68 -2.00
N HIS A 31 9.65 4.38 -1.14
CA HIS A 31 9.87 3.54 0.04
C HIS A 31 10.28 2.11 -0.34
N ASN A 32 9.74 1.54 -1.42
CA ASN A 32 10.13 0.22 -1.91
C ASN A 32 11.49 0.26 -2.61
N ARG A 33 11.79 1.35 -3.31
CA ARG A 33 13.12 1.57 -3.88
C ARG A 33 14.19 1.69 -2.79
N LEU A 34 13.89 2.36 -1.67
CA LEU A 34 14.78 2.40 -0.50
C LEU A 34 14.94 1.02 0.16
N ASN A 35 13.87 0.24 0.27
CA ASN A 35 13.94 -1.13 0.78
C ASN A 35 14.85 -2.01 -0.11
N ALA A 36 14.74 -1.88 -1.44
CA ALA A 36 15.62 -2.57 -2.38
C ALA A 36 17.09 -2.13 -2.23
N ALA A 37 17.33 -0.82 -2.05
CA ALA A 37 18.70 -0.31 -1.79
C ALA A 37 19.31 -0.88 -0.50
N LEU A 38 18.52 -1.01 0.55
CA LEU A 38 18.94 -1.66 1.80
C LEU A 38 19.26 -3.14 1.59
N ALA A 39 18.42 -3.86 0.83
CA ALA A 39 18.66 -5.26 0.47
C ALA A 39 19.93 -5.42 -0.38
N TYR A 40 20.11 -4.56 -1.39
CA TYR A 40 21.35 -4.51 -2.19
C TYR A 40 22.59 -4.36 -1.31
N ARG A 41 22.60 -3.37 -0.41
CA ARG A 41 23.76 -3.15 0.48
C ARG A 41 24.05 -4.36 1.37
N ALA A 42 23.02 -5.05 1.84
CA ALA A 42 23.19 -6.27 2.64
C ALA A 42 23.80 -7.42 1.81
N LEU A 43 23.33 -7.62 0.57
CA LEU A 43 23.80 -8.67 -0.33
C LEU A 43 25.24 -8.37 -0.83
N ALA A 44 25.54 -7.14 -1.21
CA ALA A 44 26.87 -6.70 -1.60
C ALA A 44 27.91 -6.89 -0.47
N ALA A 45 27.50 -6.69 0.80
CA ALA A 45 28.36 -6.96 1.95
C ALA A 45 28.71 -8.46 2.13
N LEU A 46 27.93 -9.35 1.49
CA LEU A 46 28.22 -10.80 1.42
C LEU A 46 29.10 -11.16 0.20
N ASN A 47 29.60 -10.16 -0.54
CA ASN A 47 30.40 -10.30 -1.77
C ASN A 47 29.67 -11.03 -2.91
N LEU A 48 28.34 -10.86 -3.01
CA LEU A 48 27.58 -11.29 -4.18
C LEU A 48 27.81 -10.30 -5.32
N ASP A 49 27.72 -10.77 -6.55
CA ASP A 49 27.90 -9.97 -7.76
C ASP A 49 26.73 -9.00 -7.97
N ASP A 50 27.02 -7.77 -8.38
CA ASP A 50 26.03 -6.71 -8.54
C ASP A 50 24.99 -7.06 -9.62
N GLU A 51 25.42 -7.66 -10.74
CA GLU A 51 24.53 -8.04 -11.84
C GLU A 51 23.53 -9.14 -11.40
N GLU A 52 24.04 -10.15 -10.68
CA GLU A 52 23.18 -11.22 -10.08
C GLU A 52 22.17 -10.63 -9.08
N ILE A 53 22.58 -9.65 -8.26
CA ILE A 53 21.68 -8.99 -7.30
C ILE A 53 20.58 -8.22 -8.05
N PHE A 54 20.93 -7.44 -9.07
CA PHE A 54 19.95 -6.63 -9.81
C PHE A 54 18.99 -7.49 -10.65
N GLU A 55 19.46 -8.58 -11.25
CA GLU A 55 18.61 -9.56 -11.92
C GLU A 55 17.60 -10.19 -10.94
N ALA A 56 18.06 -10.59 -9.75
CA ALA A 56 17.19 -11.13 -8.71
C ALA A 56 16.15 -10.12 -8.24
N MET A 57 16.53 -8.85 -8.07
CA MET A 57 15.62 -7.77 -7.69
C MET A 57 14.58 -7.47 -8.77
N ALA A 58 14.99 -7.42 -10.04
CA ALA A 58 14.10 -7.19 -11.17
C ALA A 58 13.09 -8.34 -11.36
N SER A 59 13.50 -9.57 -11.06
CA SER A 59 12.64 -10.75 -11.14
C SER A 59 11.78 -11.00 -9.90
N PHE A 60 12.00 -10.26 -8.80
CA PHE A 60 11.25 -10.44 -7.56
C PHE A 60 9.80 -10.01 -7.73
N PRO A 61 8.82 -10.92 -7.56
CA PRO A 61 7.41 -10.64 -7.85
C PRO A 61 6.71 -9.72 -6.83
N GLY A 62 7.44 -9.25 -5.81
CA GLY A 62 6.87 -8.50 -4.70
C GLY A 62 6.37 -9.40 -3.57
N VAL A 63 5.70 -8.77 -2.61
CA VAL A 63 5.11 -9.44 -1.44
C VAL A 63 3.61 -9.29 -1.50
N GLU A 64 2.89 -10.38 -1.27
CA GLU A 64 1.42 -10.37 -1.23
C GLU A 64 0.91 -9.34 -0.23
N GLY A 65 -0.07 -8.54 -0.66
CA GLY A 65 -0.64 -7.48 0.15
C GLY A 65 0.27 -6.28 0.43
N ARG A 66 1.37 -6.10 -0.31
CA ARG A 66 2.26 -4.92 -0.25
C ARG A 66 2.34 -4.24 -1.60
N LEU A 67 1.46 -3.29 -1.82
CA LEU A 67 1.31 -2.54 -3.07
C LEU A 67 1.37 -3.46 -4.31
N GLN A 68 0.78 -4.64 -4.14
CA GLN A 68 0.78 -5.72 -5.11
C GLN A 68 -0.21 -5.41 -6.23
N PHE A 69 0.26 -5.31 -7.45
CA PHE A 69 -0.62 -5.31 -8.62
C PHE A 69 -1.24 -6.70 -8.80
N ILE A 70 -2.56 -6.81 -8.72
CA ILE A 70 -3.27 -8.11 -8.80
C ILE A 70 -4.08 -8.28 -10.07
N GLY A 71 -4.13 -7.27 -10.93
CA GLY A 71 -4.80 -7.33 -12.22
C GLY A 71 -5.55 -6.07 -12.59
N GLU A 72 -6.39 -6.19 -13.60
CA GLU A 72 -7.20 -5.12 -14.14
C GLU A 72 -8.64 -5.56 -14.28
N VAL A 73 -9.59 -4.70 -13.92
CA VAL A 73 -11.03 -4.92 -14.08
C VAL A 73 -11.60 -3.73 -14.87
N ASN A 74 -12.14 -3.97 -16.05
CA ASN A 74 -12.74 -2.94 -16.92
C ASN A 74 -11.82 -1.72 -17.18
N GLY A 75 -10.50 -1.93 -17.31
CA GLY A 75 -9.53 -0.85 -17.50
C GLY A 75 -9.10 -0.14 -16.22
N VAL A 76 -9.54 -0.61 -15.04
CA VAL A 76 -9.14 -0.13 -13.72
C VAL A 76 -8.03 -1.02 -13.17
N ARG A 77 -6.87 -0.45 -12.86
CA ARG A 77 -5.76 -1.18 -12.25
C ARG A 77 -6.04 -1.44 -10.78
N ILE A 78 -5.88 -2.68 -10.34
CA ILE A 78 -6.18 -3.08 -8.96
C ILE A 78 -4.90 -3.34 -8.19
N TYR A 79 -4.72 -2.63 -7.08
CA TYR A 79 -3.59 -2.81 -6.16
C TYR A 79 -4.07 -3.28 -4.80
N ASN A 80 -3.46 -4.37 -4.33
CA ASN A 80 -3.63 -4.90 -2.99
C ASN A 80 -2.50 -4.43 -2.09
N ASP A 81 -2.83 -3.59 -1.12
CA ASP A 81 -1.92 -3.08 -0.10
C ASP A 81 -2.47 -3.37 1.31
N ASN A 82 -3.11 -4.54 1.46
CA ASN A 82 -3.74 -5.01 2.70
C ASN A 82 -2.82 -4.92 3.93
N ASN A 83 -1.50 -5.06 3.74
CA ASN A 83 -0.53 -5.02 4.84
C ASN A 83 -0.24 -3.60 5.36
N SER A 84 -0.79 -2.56 4.73
CA SER A 84 -0.77 -1.18 5.21
C SER A 84 -1.78 -0.99 6.35
N THR A 85 -1.34 -1.33 7.55
CA THR A 85 -2.17 -1.31 8.77
C THR A 85 -1.89 -0.10 9.67
N THR A 86 -1.21 0.90 9.13
CA THR A 86 -0.94 2.20 9.77
C THR A 86 -1.15 3.33 8.79
N PRO A 87 -1.52 4.54 9.25
CA PRO A 87 -1.70 5.71 8.39
C PRO A 87 -0.49 6.00 7.50
N GLN A 88 0.73 5.89 8.03
CA GLN A 88 1.97 6.15 7.29
C GLN A 88 2.17 5.18 6.12
N ALA A 89 1.76 3.91 6.29
CA ALA A 89 1.88 2.93 5.22
C ALA A 89 0.90 3.24 4.08
N THR A 90 -0.34 3.63 4.37
CA THR A 90 -1.32 4.04 3.37
C THR A 90 -0.90 5.33 2.66
N ILE A 91 -0.32 6.30 3.37
CA ILE A 91 0.29 7.50 2.76
C ILE A 91 1.32 7.09 1.70
N ALA A 92 2.26 6.20 2.06
CA ALA A 92 3.29 5.73 1.14
C ALA A 92 2.70 5.00 -0.09
N GLY A 93 1.62 4.23 0.10
CA GLY A 93 0.88 3.58 -0.99
C GLY A 93 0.20 4.57 -1.93
N LEU A 94 -0.47 5.58 -1.38
CA LEU A 94 -1.10 6.65 -2.14
C LEU A 94 -0.07 7.45 -2.94
N GLU A 95 1.03 7.87 -2.32
CA GLU A 95 2.11 8.62 -2.97
C GLU A 95 2.81 7.83 -4.09
N ALA A 96 2.94 6.50 -3.92
CA ALA A 96 3.53 5.63 -4.93
C ALA A 96 2.68 5.47 -6.19
N LEU A 97 1.36 5.65 -6.10
CA LEU A 97 0.40 5.46 -7.20
C LEU A 97 -0.22 6.78 -7.69
N ALA A 98 0.03 7.88 -6.99
CA ALA A 98 -0.47 9.19 -7.38
C ALA A 98 0.11 9.63 -8.73
N VAL A 99 -0.71 10.27 -9.53
CA VAL A 99 -0.30 10.97 -10.75
C VAL A 99 -0.40 12.47 -10.47
N ASP A 100 0.67 13.19 -10.72
CA ASP A 100 0.75 14.62 -10.43
C ASP A 100 -0.42 15.41 -11.06
N GLY A 101 -1.15 16.12 -10.18
CA GLY A 101 -2.28 16.95 -10.58
C GLY A 101 -3.57 16.19 -10.92
N GLU A 102 -3.61 14.85 -10.76
CA GLU A 102 -4.78 14.06 -11.08
C GLU A 102 -5.30 13.27 -9.86
N ARG A 103 -6.61 13.26 -9.68
CA ARG A 103 -7.30 12.40 -8.70
C ARG A 103 -7.79 11.14 -9.40
N LYS A 104 -6.93 10.13 -9.51
CA LYS A 104 -7.22 8.86 -10.21
C LYS A 104 -7.27 7.64 -9.30
N ILE A 105 -7.11 7.84 -8.01
CA ILE A 105 -7.17 6.75 -7.04
C ILE A 105 -8.59 6.65 -6.48
N VAL A 106 -9.14 5.45 -6.56
CA VAL A 106 -10.32 5.00 -5.82
C VAL A 106 -9.79 4.19 -4.64
N LEU A 107 -9.94 4.70 -3.43
CA LEU A 107 -9.37 4.11 -2.22
C LEU A 107 -10.39 3.29 -1.45
N ILE A 108 -10.00 2.10 -1.01
CA ILE A 108 -10.69 1.35 0.05
C ILE A 108 -9.78 1.35 1.28
N ALA A 109 -10.24 1.97 2.37
CA ALA A 109 -9.49 2.11 3.62
C ALA A 109 -10.39 1.84 4.84
N GLY A 110 -9.86 2.02 6.06
CA GLY A 110 -10.65 1.89 7.29
C GLY A 110 -10.36 0.62 8.08
N GLY A 111 -10.91 0.57 9.30
CA GLY A 111 -10.76 -0.51 10.26
C GLY A 111 -10.54 -0.05 11.70
N ALA A 112 -9.87 -0.85 12.52
CA ALA A 112 -9.71 -0.62 13.94
C ALA A 112 -8.49 0.25 14.28
N TYR A 113 -8.65 1.19 15.18
CA TYR A 113 -7.63 2.12 15.65
C TYR A 113 -6.50 1.43 16.44
N LYS A 114 -5.26 1.85 16.21
CA LYS A 114 -4.05 1.35 16.89
C LYS A 114 -3.27 2.44 17.64
N ASN A 115 -3.92 3.51 18.05
CA ASN A 115 -3.28 4.66 18.72
C ASN A 115 -2.19 5.35 17.87
N VAL A 116 -2.41 5.43 16.56
CA VAL A 116 -1.54 6.16 15.62
C VAL A 116 -2.37 7.28 14.99
N ASP A 117 -1.89 8.52 15.08
CA ASP A 117 -2.57 9.71 14.57
C ASP A 117 -2.79 9.61 13.03
N PRO A 118 -4.04 9.69 12.54
CA PRO A 118 -4.35 9.61 11.12
C PRO A 118 -4.37 10.96 10.39
N THR A 119 -4.15 12.08 11.06
CA THR A 119 -4.35 13.43 10.50
C THR A 119 -3.63 13.64 9.17
N MET A 120 -2.35 13.28 9.08
CA MET A 120 -1.60 13.40 7.82
C MET A 120 -2.16 12.52 6.69
N MET A 121 -2.77 11.38 7.03
CA MET A 121 -3.38 10.49 6.04
C MET A 121 -4.62 11.11 5.42
N ILE A 122 -5.42 11.84 6.20
CA ILE A 122 -6.61 12.57 5.72
C ILE A 122 -6.21 13.55 4.62
N ASP A 123 -5.19 14.38 4.86
CA ASP A 123 -4.68 15.35 3.88
C ASP A 123 -4.22 14.70 2.57
N VAL A 124 -3.56 13.54 2.67
CA VAL A 124 -3.08 12.81 1.48
C VAL A 124 -4.24 12.16 0.74
N ILE A 125 -5.19 11.57 1.44
CA ILE A 125 -6.39 10.99 0.85
C ILE A 125 -7.15 12.07 0.07
N ASP A 126 -7.42 13.22 0.68
CA ASP A 126 -8.19 14.30 0.04
C ASP A 126 -7.57 14.77 -1.28
N ARG A 127 -6.24 14.89 -1.33
CA ARG A 127 -5.56 15.36 -2.56
C ARG A 127 -5.38 14.30 -3.63
N ALA A 128 -5.27 13.00 -3.28
CA ALA A 128 -4.89 11.93 -4.20
C ALA A 128 -6.07 11.13 -4.74
N THR A 129 -7.21 11.12 -4.03
CA THR A 129 -8.32 10.22 -4.37
C THR A 129 -9.49 10.95 -5.04
N LYS A 130 -10.19 10.26 -5.94
CA LYS A 130 -11.46 10.71 -6.50
C LYS A 130 -12.66 10.16 -5.73
N TYR A 131 -12.47 9.04 -5.04
CA TYR A 131 -13.49 8.40 -4.23
C TYR A 131 -12.86 7.59 -3.11
N VAL A 132 -13.53 7.54 -1.96
CA VAL A 132 -13.10 6.81 -0.77
C VAL A 132 -14.25 5.95 -0.24
N ALA A 133 -14.01 4.63 -0.16
CA ALA A 133 -14.88 3.67 0.53
C ALA A 133 -14.22 3.27 1.85
N LEU A 134 -14.84 3.57 2.97
CA LEU A 134 -14.31 3.26 4.29
C LEU A 134 -14.96 2.00 4.85
N LEU A 135 -14.15 1.07 5.35
CA LEU A 135 -14.61 -0.08 6.12
C LEU A 135 -14.89 0.36 7.56
N ALA A 136 -16.06 0.01 8.10
CA ALA A 136 -16.46 0.38 9.46
C ALA A 136 -15.44 -0.08 10.51
N GLY A 137 -15.21 0.75 11.52
CA GLY A 137 -14.30 0.46 12.62
C GLY A 137 -13.88 1.70 13.40
N THR A 138 -13.32 1.51 14.58
CA THR A 138 -12.95 2.60 15.50
C THR A 138 -11.89 3.57 14.94
N GLY A 139 -11.10 3.16 13.97
CA GLY A 139 -10.18 4.03 13.24
C GLY A 139 -10.90 4.85 12.17
N THR A 140 -11.89 4.24 11.53
CA THR A 140 -12.76 4.89 10.55
C THR A 140 -13.54 6.04 11.17
N ASP A 141 -14.05 5.86 12.40
CA ASP A 141 -14.80 6.89 13.14
C ASP A 141 -13.98 8.18 13.35
N LEU A 142 -12.64 8.10 13.32
CA LEU A 142 -11.76 9.26 13.49
C LEU A 142 -11.57 10.08 12.22
N ILE A 143 -11.87 9.51 11.04
CA ILE A 143 -11.56 10.14 9.75
C ILE A 143 -12.80 10.35 8.88
N ALA A 144 -13.91 9.66 9.16
CA ALA A 144 -15.08 9.66 8.30
C ALA A 144 -15.77 11.02 8.20
N GLU A 145 -15.74 11.83 9.27
CA GLU A 145 -16.34 13.18 9.28
C GLU A 145 -15.48 14.21 8.53
N GLU A 146 -14.18 13.94 8.36
CA GLU A 146 -13.21 14.81 7.71
C GLU A 146 -13.05 14.54 6.21
N LEU A 147 -13.56 13.39 5.75
CA LEU A 147 -13.46 12.93 4.36
C LEU A 147 -14.85 12.86 3.71
N ASP A 148 -14.93 13.23 2.42
CA ASP A 148 -16.11 12.90 1.59
C ASP A 148 -16.05 11.40 1.23
N ALA A 149 -16.55 10.55 2.15
CA ALA A 149 -16.38 9.12 2.08
C ALA A 149 -17.66 8.36 2.47
N ASP A 150 -17.93 7.24 1.78
CA ASP A 150 -18.98 6.31 2.15
C ASP A 150 -18.43 5.24 3.10
N VAL A 151 -19.20 4.90 4.17
CA VAL A 151 -18.80 3.88 5.16
C VAL A 151 -19.59 2.59 4.93
N PHE A 152 -18.89 1.46 4.94
CA PHE A 152 -19.45 0.13 4.65
C PHE A 152 -19.18 -0.87 5.77
N ASP A 153 -20.21 -1.70 6.08
CA ASP A 153 -20.14 -2.78 7.06
C ASP A 153 -19.60 -4.10 6.47
N SER A 154 -19.27 -4.13 5.17
CA SER A 154 -18.67 -5.29 4.51
C SER A 154 -17.67 -4.90 3.43
N LEU A 155 -16.63 -5.71 3.29
CA LEU A 155 -15.63 -5.52 2.24
C LEU A 155 -16.22 -5.68 0.83
N THR A 156 -17.19 -6.60 0.65
CA THR A 156 -17.85 -6.80 -0.64
C THR A 156 -18.56 -5.52 -1.07
N ALA A 157 -19.38 -4.91 -0.21
CA ALA A 157 -20.08 -3.67 -0.54
C ALA A 157 -19.11 -2.50 -0.81
N ALA A 158 -18.01 -2.41 -0.07
CA ALA A 158 -16.99 -1.39 -0.31
C ALA A 158 -16.31 -1.58 -1.68
N VAL A 159 -15.97 -2.81 -2.07
CA VAL A 159 -15.38 -3.13 -3.39
C VAL A 159 -16.38 -2.85 -4.51
N GLU A 160 -17.64 -3.27 -4.36
CA GLU A 160 -18.71 -3.01 -5.35
C GLU A 160 -18.89 -1.51 -5.59
N SER A 161 -18.99 -0.73 -4.51
CA SER A 161 -19.11 0.73 -4.62
C SER A 161 -17.87 1.37 -5.24
N ALA A 162 -16.67 0.92 -4.86
CA ALA A 162 -15.41 1.42 -5.40
C ALA A 162 -15.29 1.15 -6.91
N LEU A 163 -15.60 -0.08 -7.36
CA LEU A 163 -15.60 -0.45 -8.78
C LEU A 163 -16.66 0.33 -9.59
N ALA A 164 -17.83 0.58 -9.01
CA ALA A 164 -18.88 1.36 -9.67
C ALA A 164 -18.52 2.86 -9.85
N ARG A 165 -17.58 3.39 -9.06
CA ARG A 165 -17.09 4.78 -9.14
C ARG A 165 -15.79 4.93 -9.94
N ALA A 166 -15.11 3.82 -10.19
CA ALA A 166 -13.89 3.79 -10.99
C ALA A 166 -14.20 3.82 -12.48
N GLU A 167 -13.32 4.45 -13.24
CA GLU A 167 -13.36 4.52 -14.71
C GLU A 167 -12.08 3.93 -15.29
N ALA A 168 -12.11 3.55 -16.56
CA ALA A 168 -10.91 3.06 -17.24
C ALA A 168 -9.76 4.08 -17.14
N GLY A 169 -8.60 3.61 -16.74
CA GLY A 169 -7.42 4.43 -16.45
C GLY A 169 -7.28 4.85 -14.99
N ASP A 170 -8.28 4.58 -14.13
CA ASP A 170 -8.15 4.77 -12.68
C ASP A 170 -7.37 3.63 -12.03
N THR A 171 -7.02 3.85 -10.77
CA THR A 171 -6.41 2.84 -9.89
C THR A 171 -7.29 2.61 -8.67
N LEU A 172 -7.75 1.38 -8.47
CA LEU A 172 -8.36 0.96 -7.21
C LEU A 172 -7.26 0.48 -6.28
N LEU A 173 -7.12 1.15 -5.16
CA LEU A 173 -6.15 0.83 -4.11
C LEU A 173 -6.86 0.34 -2.86
N PHE A 174 -6.59 -0.89 -2.45
CA PHE A 174 -6.98 -1.41 -1.14
C PHE A 174 -5.83 -1.22 -0.16
N SER A 175 -5.86 -0.15 0.62
CA SER A 175 -4.83 0.21 1.61
C SER A 175 -5.50 0.69 2.90
N PRO A 176 -5.74 -0.22 3.84
CA PRO A 176 -6.64 0.02 4.96
C PRO A 176 -6.23 1.15 5.91
N GLY A 177 -4.94 1.38 6.18
CA GLY A 177 -4.46 2.38 7.14
C GLY A 177 -4.70 2.02 8.61
N PHE A 178 -5.48 0.98 8.86
CA PHE A 178 -5.93 0.53 10.17
C PHE A 178 -5.86 -0.99 10.31
N ALA A 179 -6.03 -1.47 11.55
CA ALA A 179 -6.07 -2.90 11.82
C ALA A 179 -7.35 -3.57 11.28
N SER A 180 -7.26 -4.87 11.04
CA SER A 180 -8.37 -5.69 10.54
C SER A 180 -9.40 -6.10 11.61
N PHE A 181 -9.14 -5.83 12.89
CA PHE A 181 -9.97 -6.28 14.01
C PHE A 181 -11.41 -5.74 13.92
N GLY A 182 -12.35 -6.54 14.37
CA GLY A 182 -13.78 -6.21 14.42
C GLY A 182 -14.56 -6.74 13.21
N MET A 183 -14.07 -6.53 12.00
CA MET A 183 -14.72 -7.02 10.77
C MET A 183 -14.14 -8.35 10.28
N PHE A 184 -12.85 -8.60 10.53
CA PHE A 184 -12.11 -9.78 10.05
C PHE A 184 -11.47 -10.53 11.20
N ARG A 185 -11.20 -11.82 11.01
CA ARG A 185 -10.49 -12.64 12.00
C ARG A 185 -9.04 -12.17 12.22
N ASN A 186 -8.39 -11.74 11.13
CA ASN A 186 -7.04 -11.18 11.09
C ASN A 186 -6.77 -10.54 9.72
N GLU A 187 -5.58 -10.00 9.50
CA GLU A 187 -5.18 -9.38 8.24
C GLU A 187 -5.10 -10.36 7.06
N TYR A 188 -4.79 -11.61 7.29
CA TYR A 188 -4.77 -12.65 6.24
C TYR A 188 -6.18 -12.95 5.74
N ASP A 189 -7.13 -13.11 6.65
CA ASP A 189 -8.55 -13.29 6.32
C ASP A 189 -9.10 -12.10 5.50
N ARG A 190 -8.70 -10.87 5.85
CA ARG A 190 -9.06 -9.66 5.10
C ARG A 190 -8.45 -9.67 3.70
N ASN A 191 -7.18 -10.06 3.59
CA ASN A 191 -6.47 -10.21 2.31
C ASN A 191 -7.17 -11.23 1.41
N ASP A 192 -7.42 -12.43 1.93
CA ASP A 192 -8.01 -13.54 1.17
C ASP A 192 -9.41 -13.17 0.65
N GLN A 193 -10.21 -12.46 1.49
CA GLN A 193 -11.52 -11.97 1.07
C GLN A 193 -11.40 -10.95 -0.06
N PHE A 194 -10.48 -9.96 0.03
CA PHE A 194 -10.27 -8.97 -1.02
C PHE A 194 -9.87 -9.63 -2.34
N VAL A 195 -8.84 -10.46 -2.33
CA VAL A 195 -8.35 -11.17 -3.52
C VAL A 195 -9.47 -12.02 -4.14
N LYS A 196 -10.24 -12.75 -3.34
CA LYS A 196 -11.35 -13.56 -3.81
C LYS A 196 -12.44 -12.71 -4.50
N ILE A 197 -12.82 -11.57 -3.91
CA ILE A 197 -13.82 -10.66 -4.48
C ILE A 197 -13.31 -10.14 -5.85
N ILE A 198 -12.10 -9.60 -5.90
CA ILE A 198 -11.54 -9.07 -7.15
C ILE A 198 -11.42 -10.14 -8.24
N THR A 199 -11.01 -11.37 -7.88
CA THR A 199 -10.91 -12.48 -8.83
C THR A 199 -12.28 -12.81 -9.46
N THR A 200 -13.37 -12.65 -8.73
CA THR A 200 -14.72 -12.86 -9.26
C THR A 200 -15.06 -11.81 -10.34
N TYR A 201 -14.76 -10.55 -10.08
CA TYR A 201 -14.97 -9.46 -11.06
C TYR A 201 -14.06 -9.52 -12.29
N ALA A 202 -12.85 -10.04 -12.15
CA ALA A 202 -11.92 -10.20 -13.26
C ALA A 202 -12.30 -11.36 -14.22
N ALA A 203 -13.21 -12.26 -13.79
CA ALA A 203 -13.66 -13.41 -14.57
C ALA A 203 -14.95 -13.13 -15.37
N GLU A 204 -15.61 -11.99 -15.14
CA GLU A 204 -16.81 -11.52 -15.85
C GLU A 204 -16.43 -10.68 -17.08
#